data_94ff5317b96d21c1543f288cc7133462
#
_entry.id   94ff5317b96d21c1543f288cc7133462
#
_cell.length_a   1.000
_cell.length_b   1.000
_cell.length_c   1.000
_cell.angle_alpha   90.00
_cell.angle_beta   90.00
_cell.angle_gamma   90.00
#
_symmetry.space_group_name_H-M   'P 1'
#
loop_
_entity.id
_entity.type
_entity.pdbx_description
1 polymer ?
#
loop_
_entity_poly.entity_id
_entity_poly.type
_entity_poly.pdbx_seq_one_letter_code
_entity_poly.pdbx_strand_id
1 'polypeptide(L)'
;MYIVYVDESGDIGLQNSPSNYFCLSAIIIHESKWDQTLNSIIDFRRFLREKYGFKLREEIHCSHFIHKPAEFQRIAKSMRLRLLRDVIDFQANLSNYQIINVVVNKKNKPIGSDIFNLAWQTLIQRIENTLQYRNFIGSTNIQDTAMLFVDKTDEVKLRNLTRKMRRYNPVPNSFNLGAGYRILPTKLIIEDAIHKDSAHSYFIQLADVNAYFLSQKFQPNQYIKRKGGKNYLDRLQPVLFKQASKKDLLGIVIR
;
A
#
# COMPACT_ATOMS: atom_id res chain seq x y z
N MET A 1 10.97 -0.16 -16.23
CA MET A 1 10.88 0.60 -14.93
C MET A 1 9.58 0.25 -14.22
N TYR A 2 9.59 0.25 -12.88
CA TYR A 2 8.37 0.05 -12.07
C TYR A 2 7.82 1.37 -11.55
N ILE A 3 6.51 1.50 -11.56
CA ILE A 3 5.77 2.59 -10.94
C ILE A 3 5.13 2.03 -9.67
N VAL A 4 5.40 2.67 -8.54
CA VAL A 4 4.94 2.22 -7.22
C VAL A 4 4.01 3.29 -6.63
N TYR A 5 2.76 2.94 -6.40
CA TYR A 5 1.76 3.80 -5.77
C TYR A 5 1.54 3.37 -4.33
N VAL A 6 1.73 4.29 -3.39
CA VAL A 6 1.68 3.98 -1.96
C VAL A 6 0.66 4.85 -1.26
N ASP A 7 -0.10 4.23 -0.37
CA ASP A 7 -0.94 4.93 0.58
C ASP A 7 -0.82 4.32 1.98
N GLU A 8 -1.25 5.09 2.98
CA GLU A 8 -1.10 4.76 4.39
C GLU A 8 -2.44 4.72 5.12
N SER A 9 -2.53 3.92 6.18
CA SER A 9 -3.69 3.85 7.05
C SER A 9 -3.27 3.72 8.51
N GLY A 10 -3.97 4.44 9.38
CA GLY A 10 -3.62 4.62 10.78
C GLY A 10 -2.81 5.90 10.99
N ASP A 11 -2.36 6.12 12.20
CA ASP A 11 -1.51 7.27 12.56
C ASP A 11 -0.19 6.81 13.16
N ILE A 12 0.81 7.69 13.18
CA ILE A 12 2.17 7.42 13.65
C ILE A 12 2.35 7.62 15.17
N GLY A 13 1.34 8.14 15.87
CA GLY A 13 1.40 8.42 17.29
C GLY A 13 1.52 7.14 18.13
N LEU A 14 2.34 7.16 19.18
CA LEU A 14 2.46 6.05 20.14
C LEU A 14 1.55 6.25 21.36
N GLN A 15 1.32 7.48 21.80
CA GLN A 15 0.50 7.82 22.94
C GLN A 15 -0.82 8.43 22.46
N ASN A 16 -1.93 8.11 23.14
CA ASN A 16 -3.27 8.62 22.82
C ASN A 16 -3.68 8.44 21.34
N SER A 17 -3.12 7.44 20.68
CA SER A 17 -3.40 7.13 19.29
C SER A 17 -4.67 6.29 19.16
N PRO A 18 -5.57 6.60 18.23
CA PRO A 18 -6.78 5.81 17.99
C PRO A 18 -6.48 4.47 17.33
N SER A 19 -5.29 4.30 16.76
CA SER A 19 -4.87 3.09 16.08
C SER A 19 -3.66 2.46 16.74
N ASN A 20 -3.69 1.13 16.93
CA ASN A 20 -2.53 0.35 17.39
C ASN A 20 -1.57 -0.02 16.24
N TYR A 21 -1.94 0.27 15.01
CA TYR A 21 -1.20 -0.12 13.83
C TYR A 21 -1.03 1.06 12.89
N PHE A 22 0.15 1.13 12.28
CA PHE A 22 0.40 1.99 11.14
C PHE A 22 0.70 1.09 9.92
N CYS A 23 -0.02 1.28 8.85
CA CYS A 23 -0.04 0.40 7.69
C CYS A 23 0.35 1.16 6.44
N LEU A 24 1.20 0.56 5.60
CA LEU A 24 1.48 1.01 4.23
C LEU A 24 1.07 -0.07 3.26
N SER A 25 0.42 0.31 2.18
CA SER A 25 0.15 -0.57 1.05
C SER A 25 0.72 0.04 -0.23
N ALA A 26 1.56 -0.73 -0.91
CA ALA A 26 2.22 -0.32 -2.15
C ALA A 26 1.73 -1.19 -3.31
N ILE A 27 1.24 -0.55 -4.36
CA ILE A 27 0.91 -1.16 -5.63
C ILE A 27 2.10 -1.02 -6.56
N ILE A 28 2.54 -2.12 -7.14
CA ILE A 28 3.71 -2.19 -8.02
C ILE A 28 3.25 -2.63 -9.41
N ILE A 29 3.55 -1.84 -10.42
CA ILE A 29 3.24 -2.13 -11.82
C ILE A 29 4.42 -1.77 -12.72
N HIS A 30 4.75 -2.63 -13.67
CA HIS A 30 5.75 -2.32 -14.66
C HIS A 30 5.19 -1.33 -15.71
N GLU A 31 5.98 -0.34 -16.14
CA GLU A 31 5.56 0.71 -17.09
C GLU A 31 4.93 0.14 -18.37
N SER A 32 5.45 -0.97 -18.90
CA SER A 32 4.91 -1.63 -20.10
C SER A 32 3.48 -2.16 -19.94
N LYS A 33 2.98 -2.24 -18.69
CA LYS A 33 1.63 -2.71 -18.36
C LYS A 33 0.74 -1.63 -17.79
N TRP A 34 1.29 -0.44 -17.63
CA TRP A 34 0.59 0.67 -16.98
C TRP A 34 -0.67 1.08 -17.74
N ASP A 35 -0.56 1.32 -19.05
CA ASP A 35 -1.67 1.75 -19.90
C ASP A 35 -2.79 0.69 -19.96
N GLN A 36 -2.42 -0.57 -20.15
CA GLN A 36 -3.37 -1.68 -20.12
C GLN A 36 -4.13 -1.75 -18.80
N THR A 37 -3.42 -1.57 -17.67
CA THR A 37 -4.04 -1.61 -16.34
C THR A 37 -4.93 -0.39 -16.11
N LEU A 38 -4.50 0.81 -16.55
CA LEU A 38 -5.32 2.01 -16.48
C LEU A 38 -6.63 1.85 -17.23
N ASN A 39 -6.59 1.32 -18.45
CA ASN A 39 -7.79 1.07 -19.25
C ASN A 39 -8.74 0.09 -18.54
N SER A 40 -8.21 -0.98 -17.93
CA SER A 40 -9.00 -1.90 -17.11
C SER A 40 -9.66 -1.21 -15.91
N ILE A 41 -8.94 -0.29 -15.24
CA ILE A 41 -9.50 0.51 -14.13
C ILE A 41 -10.62 1.41 -14.63
N ILE A 42 -10.46 2.07 -15.80
CA ILE A 42 -11.48 2.94 -16.39
C ILE A 42 -12.75 2.14 -16.69
N ASP A 43 -12.62 0.95 -17.29
CA ASP A 43 -13.76 0.09 -17.59
C ASP A 43 -14.45 -0.39 -16.30
N PHE A 44 -13.66 -0.75 -15.29
CA PHE A 44 -14.22 -1.10 -13.98
C PHE A 44 -14.96 0.09 -13.34
N ARG A 45 -14.47 1.32 -13.49
CA ARG A 45 -15.19 2.51 -13.00
C ARG A 45 -16.50 2.77 -13.75
N ARG A 46 -16.57 2.44 -15.05
CA ARG A 46 -17.84 2.44 -15.80
C ARG A 46 -18.82 1.43 -15.21
N PHE A 47 -18.36 0.22 -14.91
CA PHE A 47 -19.17 -0.78 -14.20
C PHE A 47 -19.64 -0.29 -12.81
N LEU A 48 -18.78 0.37 -12.01
CA LEU A 48 -19.22 0.95 -10.74
C LEU A 48 -20.29 2.03 -10.90
N ARG A 49 -20.19 2.84 -11.96
CA ARG A 49 -21.19 3.84 -12.28
C ARG A 49 -22.55 3.20 -12.60
N GLU A 50 -22.56 2.18 -13.43
CA GLU A 50 -23.79 1.44 -13.81
C GLU A 50 -24.41 0.74 -12.60
N LYS A 51 -23.60 0.06 -11.82
CA LYS A 51 -24.08 -0.79 -10.70
C LYS A 51 -24.47 0.01 -9.46
N TYR A 52 -23.76 1.08 -9.14
CA TYR A 52 -23.88 1.81 -7.88
C TYR A 52 -24.24 3.29 -8.04
N GLY A 53 -24.27 3.81 -9.25
CA GLY A 53 -24.38 5.24 -9.50
C GLY A 53 -23.13 6.03 -9.08
N PHE A 54 -21.98 5.35 -8.94
CA PHE A 54 -20.71 5.96 -8.56
C PHE A 54 -20.07 6.64 -9.78
N LYS A 55 -19.99 7.98 -9.79
CA LYS A 55 -19.53 8.75 -10.95
C LYS A 55 -18.04 8.49 -11.24
N LEU A 56 -17.65 8.58 -12.51
CA LEU A 56 -16.28 8.30 -12.96
C LEU A 56 -15.21 9.15 -12.27
N ARG A 57 -15.53 10.41 -11.96
CA ARG A 57 -14.60 11.37 -11.33
C ARG A 57 -14.72 11.44 -9.81
N GLU A 58 -15.61 10.65 -9.21
CA GLU A 58 -15.71 10.59 -7.76
C GLU A 58 -14.51 9.83 -7.19
N GLU A 59 -13.97 10.35 -6.12
CA GLU A 59 -12.85 9.74 -5.42
C GLU A 59 -13.31 8.59 -4.53
N ILE A 60 -12.56 7.48 -4.55
CA ILE A 60 -12.68 6.43 -3.53
C ILE A 60 -11.66 6.75 -2.44
N HIS A 61 -12.10 7.40 -1.38
CA HIS A 61 -11.34 7.56 -0.15
C HIS A 61 -12.05 6.80 0.96
N CYS A 62 -11.55 5.62 1.31
CA CYS A 62 -12.26 4.61 2.10
C CYS A 62 -12.80 5.13 3.43
N SER A 63 -12.00 5.89 4.17
CA SER A 63 -12.40 6.43 5.46
C SER A 63 -13.61 7.36 5.32
N HIS A 64 -13.57 8.30 4.39
CA HIS A 64 -14.69 9.20 4.12
C HIS A 64 -15.88 8.45 3.54
N PHE A 65 -15.64 7.55 2.60
CA PHE A 65 -16.68 6.77 1.93
C PHE A 65 -17.52 5.92 2.89
N ILE A 66 -16.91 5.40 3.95
CA ILE A 66 -17.61 4.60 4.97
C ILE A 66 -18.13 5.45 6.13
N HIS A 67 -17.36 6.44 6.62
CA HIS A 67 -17.65 7.14 7.88
C HIS A 67 -18.22 8.54 7.71
N LYS A 68 -17.84 9.26 6.65
CA LYS A 68 -18.23 10.65 6.39
C LYS A 68 -18.78 10.83 4.97
N PRO A 69 -19.92 10.21 4.63
CA PRO A 69 -20.37 10.11 3.23
C PRO A 69 -21.13 11.36 2.73
N ALA A 70 -20.71 12.58 3.05
CA ALA A 70 -21.45 13.77 2.67
C ALA A 70 -21.90 13.78 1.19
N GLU A 71 -21.01 13.43 0.28
CA GLU A 71 -21.29 13.36 -1.16
C GLU A 71 -21.90 12.03 -1.62
N PHE A 72 -21.77 10.99 -0.80
CA PHE A 72 -22.18 9.61 -1.13
C PHE A 72 -23.44 9.15 -0.39
N GLN A 73 -24.21 10.08 0.21
CA GLN A 73 -25.45 9.74 0.92
C GLN A 73 -26.47 9.01 0.03
N ARG A 74 -26.46 9.31 -1.29
CA ARG A 74 -27.31 8.62 -2.27
C ARG A 74 -27.02 7.13 -2.39
N ILE A 75 -25.83 6.67 -1.97
CA ILE A 75 -25.44 5.26 -1.97
C ILE A 75 -25.53 4.76 -0.52
N ALA A 76 -26.41 3.80 -0.24
CA ALA A 76 -26.56 3.25 1.10
C ALA A 76 -25.24 2.69 1.65
N LYS A 77 -25.01 2.80 2.95
CA LYS A 77 -23.75 2.40 3.61
C LYS A 77 -23.35 0.95 3.31
N SER A 78 -24.30 0.04 3.27
CA SER A 78 -24.07 -1.37 2.92
C SER A 78 -23.64 -1.53 1.46
N MET A 79 -24.18 -0.73 0.55
CA MET A 79 -23.82 -0.73 -0.85
C MET A 79 -22.43 -0.13 -1.05
N ARG A 80 -22.05 0.90 -0.29
CA ARG A 80 -20.68 1.44 -0.29
C ARG A 80 -19.65 0.38 0.12
N LEU A 81 -19.94 -0.41 1.16
CA LEU A 81 -19.04 -1.50 1.56
C LEU A 81 -18.98 -2.60 0.50
N ARG A 82 -20.10 -2.89 -0.18
CA ARG A 82 -20.13 -3.84 -1.30
C ARG A 82 -19.30 -3.33 -2.49
N LEU A 83 -19.40 -2.03 -2.81
CA LEU A 83 -18.58 -1.39 -3.82
C LEU A 83 -17.08 -1.56 -3.51
N LEU A 84 -16.66 -1.30 -2.28
CA LEU A 84 -15.27 -1.50 -1.88
C LEU A 84 -14.82 -2.97 -1.99
N ARG A 85 -15.71 -3.92 -1.72
CA ARG A 85 -15.42 -5.33 -1.97
C ARG A 85 -15.23 -5.61 -3.45
N ASP A 86 -16.07 -5.04 -4.32
CA ASP A 86 -15.93 -5.21 -5.76
C ASP A 86 -14.61 -4.58 -6.26
N VAL A 87 -14.15 -3.46 -5.66
CA VAL A 87 -12.82 -2.88 -5.94
C VAL A 87 -11.70 -3.85 -5.57
N ILE A 88 -11.79 -4.51 -4.43
CA ILE A 88 -10.84 -5.54 -4.00
C ILE A 88 -10.84 -6.73 -4.97
N ASP A 89 -12.03 -7.22 -5.34
CA ASP A 89 -12.18 -8.35 -6.25
C ASP A 89 -11.65 -8.02 -7.66
N PHE A 90 -11.89 -6.81 -8.13
CA PHE A 90 -11.31 -6.31 -9.38
C PHE A 90 -9.78 -6.32 -9.34
N GLN A 91 -9.17 -5.78 -8.28
CA GLN A 91 -7.72 -5.78 -8.12
C GLN A 91 -7.15 -7.21 -8.11
N ALA A 92 -7.81 -8.14 -7.44
CA ALA A 92 -7.39 -9.54 -7.37
C ALA A 92 -7.32 -10.24 -8.74
N ASN A 93 -8.03 -9.71 -9.74
CA ASN A 93 -8.04 -10.25 -11.11
C ASN A 93 -7.06 -9.55 -12.07
N LEU A 94 -6.27 -8.58 -11.60
CA LEU A 94 -5.25 -7.91 -12.41
C LEU A 94 -3.98 -8.75 -12.49
N SER A 95 -3.61 -9.24 -13.68
CA SER A 95 -2.48 -10.17 -13.86
C SER A 95 -1.09 -9.53 -13.81
N ASN A 96 -1.02 -8.19 -14.01
CA ASN A 96 0.27 -7.47 -14.16
C ASN A 96 0.53 -6.50 -12.99
N TYR A 97 0.14 -6.88 -11.80
CA TYR A 97 -0.05 -6.00 -10.68
C TYR A 97 0.33 -6.75 -9.40
N GLN A 98 1.15 -6.14 -8.57
CA GLN A 98 1.57 -6.73 -7.31
C GLN A 98 1.40 -5.75 -6.16
N ILE A 99 1.19 -6.26 -4.95
CA ILE A 99 1.00 -5.47 -3.75
C ILE A 99 1.98 -5.90 -2.67
N ILE A 100 2.71 -4.95 -2.09
CA ILE A 100 3.49 -5.12 -0.86
C ILE A 100 2.81 -4.39 0.29
N ASN A 101 2.62 -5.08 1.38
CA ASN A 101 2.01 -4.55 2.60
C ASN A 101 3.02 -4.54 3.76
N VAL A 102 3.09 -3.40 4.46
CA VAL A 102 3.89 -3.24 5.68
C VAL A 102 2.98 -2.80 6.81
N VAL A 103 3.12 -3.43 7.98
CA VAL A 103 2.37 -3.10 9.19
C VAL A 103 3.34 -2.91 10.34
N VAL A 104 3.27 -1.76 10.99
CA VAL A 104 3.96 -1.53 12.25
C VAL A 104 2.98 -1.70 13.40
N ASN A 105 3.22 -2.70 14.26
CA ASN A 105 2.49 -2.87 15.50
C ASN A 105 3.09 -1.96 16.58
N LYS A 106 2.37 -0.90 16.92
CA LYS A 106 2.82 0.14 17.85
C LYS A 106 2.81 -0.30 19.32
N LYS A 107 2.01 -1.31 19.67
CA LYS A 107 1.87 -1.77 21.06
C LYS A 107 3.19 -2.20 21.69
N ASN A 108 4.09 -2.74 20.89
CA ASN A 108 5.37 -3.30 21.35
C ASN A 108 6.55 -2.38 21.01
N LYS A 109 6.30 -1.09 20.71
CA LYS A 109 7.35 -0.14 20.39
C LYS A 109 7.71 0.70 21.62
N PRO A 110 9.01 0.89 21.88
CA PRO A 110 9.46 1.82 22.90
C PRO A 110 8.93 3.24 22.65
N ILE A 111 8.68 3.97 23.73
CA ILE A 111 8.33 5.40 23.65
C ILE A 111 9.45 6.12 22.91
N GLY A 112 9.09 7.01 21.96
CA GLY A 112 10.05 7.71 21.12
C GLY A 112 10.43 6.98 19.82
N SER A 113 9.95 5.75 19.60
CA SER A 113 10.16 5.07 18.31
C SER A 113 9.56 5.87 17.15
N ASP A 114 10.34 6.04 16.08
CA ASP A 114 9.86 6.68 14.86
C ASP A 114 9.12 5.67 13.98
N ILE A 115 7.80 5.63 14.15
CA ILE A 115 6.91 4.70 13.45
C ILE A 115 6.89 4.96 11.94
N PHE A 116 6.89 6.24 11.54
CA PHE A 116 6.92 6.63 10.14
C PHE A 116 8.19 6.09 9.45
N ASN A 117 9.35 6.43 9.98
CA ASN A 117 10.62 5.98 9.39
C ASN A 117 10.73 4.45 9.40
N LEU A 118 10.25 3.77 10.45
CA LEU A 118 10.29 2.30 10.51
C LEU A 118 9.43 1.66 9.40
N ALA A 119 8.23 2.18 9.16
CA ALA A 119 7.34 1.67 8.12
C ALA A 119 7.90 1.92 6.72
N TRP A 120 8.22 3.18 6.40
CA TRP A 120 8.72 3.58 5.10
C TRP A 120 10.08 2.97 4.77
N GLN A 121 11.02 2.95 5.71
CA GLN A 121 12.29 2.26 5.52
C GLN A 121 12.08 0.78 5.21
N THR A 122 11.16 0.12 5.91
CA THR A 122 10.84 -1.29 5.66
C THR A 122 10.28 -1.49 4.25
N LEU A 123 9.34 -0.65 3.82
CA LEU A 123 8.74 -0.74 2.48
C LEU A 123 9.80 -0.51 1.39
N ILE A 124 10.57 0.56 1.50
CA ILE A 124 11.64 0.91 0.55
C ILE A 124 12.67 -0.22 0.45
N GLN A 125 13.10 -0.79 1.59
CA GLN A 125 14.02 -1.94 1.60
C GLN A 125 13.43 -3.17 0.89
N ARG A 126 12.12 -3.43 1.02
CA ARG A 126 11.47 -4.55 0.32
C ARG A 126 11.41 -4.33 -1.17
N ILE A 127 11.05 -3.12 -1.61
CA ILE A 127 11.02 -2.75 -3.05
C ILE A 127 12.43 -2.86 -3.64
N GLU A 128 13.43 -2.22 -3.04
CA GLU A 128 14.83 -2.24 -3.49
C GLU A 128 15.36 -3.68 -3.63
N ASN A 129 15.16 -4.50 -2.58
CA ASN A 129 15.58 -5.88 -2.58
C ASN A 129 14.88 -6.71 -3.67
N THR A 130 13.58 -6.48 -3.89
CA THR A 130 12.81 -7.21 -4.90
C THR A 130 13.24 -6.84 -6.32
N LEU A 131 13.55 -5.55 -6.55
CA LEU A 131 14.14 -5.07 -7.80
C LEU A 131 15.51 -5.71 -8.05
N GLN A 132 16.38 -5.68 -7.05
CA GLN A 132 17.73 -6.24 -7.14
C GLN A 132 17.73 -7.72 -7.52
N TYR A 133 16.79 -8.50 -6.99
CA TYR A 133 16.64 -9.92 -7.30
C TYR A 133 15.65 -10.21 -8.45
N ARG A 134 15.08 -9.17 -9.09
CA ARG A 134 14.17 -9.29 -10.23
C ARG A 134 12.94 -10.17 -9.96
N ASN A 135 12.42 -10.09 -8.76
CA ASN A 135 11.30 -10.94 -8.34
C ASN A 135 9.92 -10.32 -8.62
N PHE A 136 9.85 -9.10 -9.16
CA PHE A 136 8.58 -8.53 -9.61
C PHE A 136 8.16 -9.10 -10.96
N ILE A 137 6.84 -9.25 -11.16
CA ILE A 137 6.26 -9.66 -12.43
C ILE A 137 6.60 -8.62 -13.52
N GLY A 138 6.97 -9.12 -14.71
CA GLY A 138 7.27 -8.27 -15.87
C GLY A 138 8.72 -7.77 -15.95
N SER A 139 9.58 -8.11 -14.98
CA SER A 139 11.00 -7.77 -15.04
C SER A 139 11.70 -8.59 -16.11
N THR A 140 12.01 -7.94 -17.21
CA THR A 140 12.84 -8.51 -18.29
C THR A 140 14.20 -7.80 -18.39
N ASN A 141 14.35 -6.65 -17.74
CA ASN A 141 15.53 -5.81 -17.81
C ASN A 141 16.37 -5.90 -16.52
N ILE A 142 17.68 -6.08 -16.70
CA ILE A 142 18.67 -6.09 -15.60
C ILE A 142 18.70 -4.75 -14.85
N GLN A 143 18.33 -3.66 -15.51
CA GLN A 143 18.44 -2.29 -15.01
C GLN A 143 17.09 -1.69 -14.58
N ASP A 144 16.07 -2.52 -14.32
CA ASP A 144 14.79 -2.00 -13.86
C ASP A 144 14.93 -1.22 -12.56
N THR A 145 14.43 -0.02 -12.58
CA THR A 145 14.34 0.92 -11.45
C THR A 145 12.90 1.13 -11.04
N ALA A 146 12.65 1.87 -9.97
CA ALA A 146 11.31 2.25 -9.55
C ALA A 146 11.20 3.73 -9.21
N MET A 147 10.01 4.29 -9.42
CA MET A 147 9.59 5.60 -8.93
C MET A 147 8.44 5.44 -7.94
N LEU A 148 8.47 6.20 -6.85
CA LEU A 148 7.42 6.19 -5.82
C LEU A 148 6.45 7.35 -6.05
N PHE A 149 5.17 7.04 -6.13
CA PHE A 149 4.05 7.97 -6.10
C PHE A 149 3.29 7.76 -4.80
N VAL A 150 3.11 8.82 -4.03
CA VAL A 150 2.52 8.74 -2.70
C VAL A 150 1.38 9.75 -2.55
N ASP A 151 0.37 9.43 -1.75
CA ASP A 151 -0.65 10.40 -1.37
C ASP A 151 -0.09 11.41 -0.35
N LYS A 152 -0.93 12.27 0.18
CA LYS A 152 -0.57 13.27 1.19
C LYS A 152 0.04 12.60 2.43
N THR A 153 1.33 12.69 2.56
CA THR A 153 2.11 12.25 3.74
C THR A 153 3.11 13.34 4.12
N ASP A 154 3.93 13.10 5.16
CA ASP A 154 5.00 14.04 5.54
C ASP A 154 6.11 14.03 4.46
N GLU A 155 5.96 14.95 3.48
CA GLU A 155 6.88 15.07 2.34
C GLU A 155 8.31 15.29 2.77
N VAL A 156 8.55 16.18 3.74
CA VAL A 156 9.89 16.52 4.20
C VAL A 156 10.54 15.32 4.86
N LYS A 157 9.78 14.61 5.69
CA LYS A 157 10.28 13.45 6.42
C LYS A 157 10.59 12.29 5.46
N LEU A 158 9.71 12.03 4.50
CA LEU A 158 9.91 10.97 3.50
C LEU A 158 11.13 11.29 2.60
N ARG A 159 11.25 12.52 2.11
CA ARG A 159 12.40 12.98 1.33
C ARG A 159 13.72 12.83 2.09
N ASN A 160 13.74 13.23 3.36
CA ASN A 160 14.94 13.09 4.18
C ASN A 160 15.30 11.61 4.41
N LEU A 161 14.31 10.77 4.63
CA LEU A 161 14.50 9.33 4.78
C LEU A 161 15.07 8.70 3.50
N THR A 162 14.46 8.94 2.33
CA THR A 162 14.90 8.37 1.05
C THR A 162 16.34 8.81 0.73
N ARG A 163 16.66 10.09 0.91
CA ARG A 163 18.03 10.62 0.70
C ARG A 163 19.05 10.02 1.67
N LYS A 164 18.65 9.81 2.95
CA LYS A 164 19.48 9.10 3.93
C LYS A 164 19.74 7.67 3.48
N MET A 165 18.71 6.94 3.05
CA MET A 165 18.83 5.53 2.64
C MET A 165 19.72 5.35 1.40
N ARG A 166 19.86 6.34 0.53
CA ARG A 166 20.81 6.32 -0.60
C ARG A 166 22.28 6.32 -0.15
N ARG A 167 22.57 6.75 1.08
CA ARG A 167 23.93 6.80 1.64
C ARG A 167 24.13 5.78 2.76
N TYR A 168 23.13 5.64 3.61
CA TYR A 168 23.18 4.83 4.80
C TYR A 168 21.85 4.11 5.00
N ASN A 169 21.82 2.83 4.69
CA ASN A 169 20.65 1.97 4.84
C ASN A 169 21.06 0.67 5.53
N PRO A 170 20.99 0.59 6.87
CA PRO A 170 21.28 -0.61 7.61
C PRO A 170 20.19 -1.66 7.41
N VAL A 171 20.56 -2.82 6.91
CA VAL A 171 19.70 -3.98 6.72
C VAL A 171 20.19 -5.11 7.60
N PRO A 172 19.34 -5.71 8.45
CA PRO A 172 19.74 -6.84 9.28
C PRO A 172 20.38 -7.95 8.45
N ASN A 173 21.38 -8.60 9.01
CA ASN A 173 22.00 -9.74 8.36
C ASN A 173 20.99 -10.86 8.12
N SER A 174 21.17 -11.64 7.05
CA SER A 174 20.51 -12.92 6.89
C SER A 174 21.06 -13.91 7.94
N PHE A 175 20.27 -14.93 8.27
CA PHE A 175 20.62 -15.94 9.27
C PHE A 175 22.06 -16.49 9.11
N ASN A 176 22.48 -16.71 7.87
CA ASN A 176 23.80 -17.28 7.56
C ASN A 176 24.99 -16.32 7.77
N LEU A 177 24.76 -15.04 8.05
CA LEU A 177 25.81 -14.03 8.22
C LEU A 177 26.01 -13.62 9.68
N GLY A 178 25.34 -14.29 10.61
CA GLY A 178 25.42 -13.98 12.04
C GLY A 178 24.65 -12.73 12.45
N ALA A 179 24.80 -12.34 13.73
CA ALA A 179 24.17 -11.14 14.26
C ALA A 179 24.78 -9.87 13.65
N GLY A 180 23.98 -8.80 13.57
CA GLY A 180 24.42 -7.50 13.06
C GLY A 180 23.63 -7.03 11.84
N TYR A 181 24.20 -6.07 11.12
CA TYR A 181 23.60 -5.46 9.92
C TYR A 181 24.67 -5.13 8.88
N ARG A 182 24.20 -5.02 7.63
CA ARG A 182 25.00 -4.57 6.48
C ARG A 182 24.48 -3.21 6.03
N ILE A 183 25.35 -2.35 5.54
CA ILE A 183 24.95 -1.11 4.90
C ILE A 183 24.69 -1.41 3.42
N LEU A 184 23.42 -1.34 3.01
CA LEU A 184 22.97 -1.56 1.63
C LEU A 184 22.27 -0.30 1.12
N PRO A 185 23.02 0.69 0.58
CA PRO A 185 22.41 1.90 0.03
C PRO A 185 21.38 1.57 -1.05
N THR A 186 20.27 2.29 -1.07
CA THR A 186 19.27 2.17 -2.12
C THR A 186 19.79 2.81 -3.41
N LYS A 187 19.66 2.10 -4.55
CA LYS A 187 20.18 2.53 -5.86
C LYS A 187 19.13 2.42 -6.97
N LEU A 188 18.14 1.56 -6.81
CA LEU A 188 17.15 1.24 -7.83
C LEU A 188 15.86 2.06 -7.71
N ILE A 189 15.64 2.70 -6.55
CA ILE A 189 14.59 3.69 -6.41
C ILE A 189 15.17 5.05 -6.81
N ILE A 190 14.72 5.55 -7.96
CA ILE A 190 15.16 6.82 -8.53
C ILE A 190 14.27 7.96 -8.03
N GLU A 191 14.84 9.16 -7.96
CA GLU A 191 14.18 10.37 -7.48
C GLU A 191 13.66 10.30 -6.03
N ASP A 192 13.25 11.42 -5.50
CA ASP A 192 12.47 11.50 -4.28
C ASP A 192 11.03 11.06 -4.58
N ALA A 193 10.28 10.68 -3.55
CA ALA A 193 8.88 10.30 -3.74
C ALA A 193 8.04 11.46 -4.31
N ILE A 194 7.24 11.18 -5.32
CA ILE A 194 6.39 12.16 -5.99
C ILE A 194 5.02 12.18 -5.28
N HIS A 195 4.68 13.31 -4.71
CA HIS A 195 3.38 13.51 -4.07
C HIS A 195 2.30 13.77 -5.12
N LYS A 196 1.21 13.02 -5.06
CA LYS A 196 0.10 13.10 -5.99
C LYS A 196 -1.22 13.05 -5.25
N ASP A 197 -2.09 14.03 -5.52
CA ASP A 197 -3.44 14.06 -4.96
C ASP A 197 -4.23 12.82 -5.42
N SER A 198 -4.76 12.07 -4.45
CA SER A 198 -5.56 10.86 -4.67
C SER A 198 -6.81 11.13 -5.52
N ALA A 199 -7.41 12.33 -5.43
CA ALA A 199 -8.54 12.72 -6.28
C ALA A 199 -8.23 12.61 -7.78
N HIS A 200 -6.96 12.75 -8.16
CA HIS A 200 -6.48 12.70 -9.54
C HIS A 200 -5.69 11.45 -9.90
N SER A 201 -5.74 10.40 -9.05
CA SER A 201 -4.99 9.16 -9.29
C SER A 201 -5.79 7.92 -8.90
N TYR A 202 -6.29 7.20 -9.89
CA TYR A 202 -6.97 5.93 -9.64
C TYR A 202 -6.09 4.91 -8.93
N PHE A 203 -4.81 4.87 -9.25
CA PHE A 203 -3.87 3.93 -8.59
C PHE A 203 -3.67 4.26 -7.11
N ILE A 204 -3.58 5.54 -6.74
CA ILE A 204 -3.52 5.95 -5.32
C ILE A 204 -4.83 5.57 -4.61
N GLN A 205 -5.99 5.79 -5.24
CA GLN A 205 -7.28 5.37 -4.67
C GLN A 205 -7.36 3.85 -4.44
N LEU A 206 -6.77 3.06 -5.33
CA LEU A 206 -6.67 1.60 -5.11
C LEU A 206 -5.72 1.27 -3.96
N ALA A 207 -4.61 2.01 -3.81
CA ALA A 207 -3.69 1.85 -2.68
C ALA A 207 -4.38 2.23 -1.35
N ASP A 208 -5.21 3.31 -1.30
CA ASP A 208 -6.04 3.66 -0.14
C ASP A 208 -6.96 2.50 0.26
N VAL A 209 -7.68 1.91 -0.70
CA VAL A 209 -8.55 0.74 -0.43
C VAL A 209 -7.75 -0.39 0.20
N ASN A 210 -6.56 -0.67 -0.31
CA ASN A 210 -5.70 -1.74 0.21
C ASN A 210 -5.18 -1.41 1.61
N ALA A 211 -4.66 -0.19 1.83
CA ALA A 211 -4.17 0.26 3.13
C ALA A 211 -5.29 0.28 4.19
N TYR A 212 -6.49 0.72 3.81
CA TYR A 212 -7.66 0.71 4.68
C TYR A 212 -8.00 -0.73 5.12
N PHE A 213 -8.16 -1.68 4.19
CA PHE A 213 -8.50 -3.06 4.56
C PHE A 213 -7.32 -3.81 5.20
N LEU A 214 -6.08 -3.41 4.94
CA LEU A 214 -4.93 -3.87 5.71
C LEU A 214 -5.07 -3.47 7.19
N SER A 215 -5.39 -2.21 7.47
CA SER A 215 -5.66 -1.74 8.83
C SER A 215 -6.86 -2.46 9.46
N GLN A 216 -7.97 -2.62 8.72
CA GLN A 216 -9.15 -3.32 9.22
C GLN A 216 -8.93 -4.82 9.47
N LYS A 217 -7.95 -5.44 8.85
CA LYS A 217 -7.56 -6.83 9.15
C LYS A 217 -7.01 -6.96 10.57
N PHE A 218 -6.19 -6.00 11.00
CA PHE A 218 -5.53 -6.02 12.31
C PHE A 218 -6.38 -5.37 13.41
N GLN A 219 -7.09 -4.28 13.10
CA GLN A 219 -7.93 -3.55 14.05
C GLN A 219 -9.25 -3.13 13.38
N PRO A 220 -10.18 -4.09 13.17
CA PRO A 220 -11.44 -3.79 12.52
C PRO A 220 -12.34 -2.92 13.41
N ASN A 221 -12.92 -1.86 12.84
CA ASN A 221 -14.00 -1.15 13.50
C ASN A 221 -15.26 -2.03 13.61
N GLN A 222 -16.19 -1.65 14.51
CA GLN A 222 -17.39 -2.45 14.77
C GLN A 222 -18.23 -2.74 13.52
N TYR A 223 -18.38 -1.75 12.63
CA TYR A 223 -19.17 -1.92 11.41
C TYR A 223 -18.53 -2.91 10.46
N ILE A 224 -17.24 -2.73 10.17
CA ILE A 224 -16.46 -3.63 9.30
C ILE A 224 -16.41 -5.05 9.88
N LYS A 225 -16.19 -5.18 11.20
CA LYS A 225 -16.19 -6.48 11.88
C LYS A 225 -17.54 -7.20 11.71
N ARG A 226 -18.65 -6.50 12.01
CA ARG A 226 -20.02 -7.06 11.92
C ARG A 226 -20.40 -7.46 10.48
N LYS A 227 -19.87 -6.78 9.48
CA LYS A 227 -20.16 -7.04 8.06
C LYS A 227 -19.15 -7.97 7.36
N GLY A 228 -18.20 -8.54 8.10
CA GLY A 228 -17.19 -9.46 7.57
C GLY A 228 -16.07 -8.79 6.75
N GLY A 229 -16.03 -7.46 6.69
CA GLY A 229 -15.06 -6.69 5.90
C GLY A 229 -13.60 -6.82 6.40
N LYS A 230 -13.38 -7.33 7.61
CA LYS A 230 -12.03 -7.62 8.13
C LYS A 230 -11.25 -8.62 7.26
N ASN A 231 -11.95 -9.45 6.48
CA ASN A 231 -11.35 -10.47 5.62
C ASN A 231 -11.22 -10.00 4.16
N TYR A 232 -11.56 -8.74 3.84
CA TYR A 232 -11.52 -8.27 2.45
C TYR A 232 -10.10 -8.24 1.89
N LEU A 233 -9.09 -7.92 2.72
CA LEU A 233 -7.69 -7.99 2.29
C LEU A 233 -7.29 -9.39 1.78
N ASP A 234 -7.84 -10.45 2.37
CA ASP A 234 -7.48 -11.83 2.02
C ASP A 234 -7.87 -12.17 0.57
N ARG A 235 -8.85 -11.47 0.01
CA ARG A 235 -9.28 -11.61 -1.38
C ARG A 235 -8.24 -11.12 -2.39
N LEU A 236 -7.30 -10.26 -1.96
CA LEU A 236 -6.16 -9.81 -2.78
C LEU A 236 -5.06 -10.87 -2.90
N GLN A 237 -5.22 -12.06 -2.29
CA GLN A 237 -4.19 -13.11 -2.28
C GLN A 237 -3.53 -13.36 -3.65
N PRO A 238 -4.23 -13.34 -4.80
CA PRO A 238 -3.61 -13.57 -6.11
C PRO A 238 -2.55 -12.54 -6.49
N VAL A 239 -2.69 -11.28 -6.03
CA VAL A 239 -1.81 -10.16 -6.38
C VAL A 239 -0.88 -9.72 -5.24
N LEU A 240 -1.00 -10.34 -4.06
CA LEU A 240 -0.08 -10.06 -2.95
C LEU A 240 1.30 -10.65 -3.22
N PHE A 241 2.33 -9.83 -3.04
CA PHE A 241 3.72 -10.27 -3.17
C PHE A 241 4.16 -11.06 -1.92
N LYS A 242 3.88 -12.36 -1.90
CA LYS A 242 4.11 -13.25 -0.75
C LYS A 242 5.58 -13.36 -0.35
N GLN A 243 6.50 -13.13 -1.28
CA GLN A 243 7.94 -13.17 -1.01
C GLN A 243 8.43 -11.98 -0.16
N ALA A 244 7.63 -10.92 0.03
CA ALA A 244 7.98 -9.80 0.89
C ALA A 244 8.21 -10.24 2.35
N SER A 245 7.48 -11.27 2.82
CA SER A 245 7.67 -11.86 4.15
C SER A 245 7.35 -13.36 4.14
N LYS A 246 8.33 -14.18 4.48
CA LYS A 246 8.14 -15.63 4.65
C LYS A 246 7.41 -15.99 5.97
N LYS A 247 7.24 -15.02 6.88
CA LYS A 247 6.62 -15.22 8.21
C LYS A 247 5.10 -15.06 8.19
N ASP A 248 4.54 -14.57 7.09
CA ASP A 248 3.12 -14.32 6.91
C ASP A 248 2.62 -14.94 5.59
N LEU A 249 1.48 -15.64 5.62
CA LEU A 249 0.93 -16.35 4.46
C LEU A 249 0.52 -15.42 3.31
N LEU A 250 0.23 -14.16 3.63
CA LEU A 250 -0.12 -13.11 2.65
C LEU A 250 1.10 -12.25 2.29
N GLY A 251 2.28 -12.55 2.83
CA GLY A 251 3.50 -11.78 2.60
C GLY A 251 3.54 -10.43 3.34
N ILE A 252 2.66 -10.20 4.32
CA ILE A 252 2.63 -8.94 5.08
C ILE A 252 3.90 -8.82 5.92
N VAL A 253 4.60 -7.71 5.78
CA VAL A 253 5.80 -7.42 6.56
C VAL A 253 5.39 -6.75 7.87
N ILE A 254 5.43 -7.49 8.98
CA ILE A 254 5.07 -6.98 10.31
C ILE A 254 6.34 -6.54 11.05
N ARG A 255 6.29 -5.33 11.63
CA ARG A 255 7.35 -4.72 12.43
C ARG A 255 6.86 -4.38 13.84
#